data_74543848068294702af219664f8a8f21
#
_entry.id   74543848068294702af219664f8a8f21
#
_cell.length_a   1.000
_cell.length_b   1.000
_cell.length_c   1.000
_cell.angle_alpha   90.00
_cell.angle_beta   90.00
_cell.angle_gamma   90.00
#
_symmetry.space_group_name_H-M   'P 1'
#
loop_
_entity.id
_entity.type
_entity.pdbx_description
1 polymer ?
#
loop_
_entity_poly.entity_id
_entity_poly.type
_entity_poly.pdbx_seq_one_letter_code
_entity_poly.pdbx_strand_id
1 'polypeptide(L)'
;MSLEKHVQEKGKDTKRSNMMAETLEDLQFDNSYARLPETFYQRLHPTAVREPKLIKLNYKLSETLGLNPLTIGQTDHEILAGNRVPKQADPIAMVYAGHQFGNWVPQLGDGRAVLLGELLNKEGQRWDLQLKGSGPTEYSRMGDGRAVLGPVMREYIVSEAMFNLGIPTTRALAFSMTGEMVRREYMEPGAILTRVASSHIRVGTFQYFHGKGDEDAIKILADYAIKRHYPHAEFTEQPYLTLLDSVIQNTAELISSWMLVGFIHGVMNTDNTAISGETIDYGPCAFMDGFNPNKTFSSIDSGGRYAYNHQPMIGQWNLTRFAETLLKLLDENQDNSITMAKASIENFWFFFEKAFHEGLCKKIGLSASDEENTKLAFDFLDLLSKSNVDFTTAYRSLGDYLGEENETNFKNLFDSKHDIDEWLARWNDKLGNEGRRIKEIKKKMNSVNPAFIPRNHQIEKAIDLATNTEDFGLMEDLITVLDAPFENNQRLHDLGLPPNKGEEVTQTFCGT
;
A
#
# COMPACT_ATOMS: atom_id res chain seq x y z
N MET A 1 -29.20 39.38 -27.40
CA MET A 1 -28.31 39.64 -26.22
C MET A 1 -28.31 38.54 -25.16
N SER A 2 -29.21 37.55 -25.19
CA SER A 2 -29.30 36.48 -24.16
C SER A 2 -28.52 35.20 -24.55
N LEU A 3 -28.37 34.86 -25.84
CA LEU A 3 -27.68 33.65 -26.30
C LEU A 3 -26.13 33.80 -26.32
N GLU A 4 -25.62 34.98 -26.58
CA GLU A 4 -24.16 35.21 -26.59
C GLU A 4 -23.53 35.21 -25.18
N LYS A 5 -24.30 35.66 -24.15
CA LYS A 5 -23.83 35.56 -22.75
C LYS A 5 -23.74 34.09 -22.26
N HIS A 6 -24.67 33.24 -22.67
CA HIS A 6 -24.68 31.81 -22.25
C HIS A 6 -23.58 30.99 -22.93
N VAL A 7 -23.14 31.37 -24.16
CA VAL A 7 -22.03 30.74 -24.84
C VAL A 7 -20.70 31.22 -24.29
N GLN A 8 -20.60 32.49 -23.84
CA GLN A 8 -19.38 33.00 -23.22
C GLN A 8 -19.16 32.46 -21.78
N GLU A 9 -20.22 32.20 -21.03
CA GLU A 9 -20.11 31.56 -19.72
C GLU A 9 -19.74 30.07 -19.81
N LYS A 10 -20.35 29.33 -20.73
CA LYS A 10 -19.94 27.92 -21.00
C LYS A 10 -18.52 27.80 -21.57
N GLY A 11 -18.06 28.76 -22.35
CA GLY A 11 -16.69 28.79 -22.87
C GLY A 11 -15.65 29.20 -21.84
N LYS A 12 -16.04 29.89 -20.76
CA LYS A 12 -15.16 30.20 -19.62
C LYS A 12 -15.06 29.04 -18.64
N ASP A 13 -16.14 28.32 -18.41
CA ASP A 13 -16.13 27.12 -17.56
C ASP A 13 -15.34 25.97 -18.18
N THR A 14 -15.46 25.75 -19.51
CA THR A 14 -14.67 24.72 -20.22
C THR A 14 -13.17 25.06 -20.31
N LYS A 15 -12.80 26.37 -20.29
CA LYS A 15 -11.37 26.75 -20.26
C LYS A 15 -10.78 26.67 -18.85
N ARG A 16 -11.57 26.89 -17.79
CA ARG A 16 -11.12 26.67 -16.41
C ARG A 16 -10.90 25.18 -16.09
N SER A 17 -11.65 24.28 -16.69
CA SER A 17 -11.56 22.83 -16.43
C SER A 17 -10.27 22.17 -16.92
N ASN A 18 -9.45 22.84 -17.76
CA ASN A 18 -8.21 22.30 -18.33
C ASN A 18 -6.92 22.86 -17.72
N MET A 19 -6.97 23.82 -16.80
CA MET A 19 -5.79 24.35 -16.11
C MET A 19 -5.57 23.59 -14.81
N MET A 20 -4.30 23.28 -14.50
CA MET A 20 -3.93 22.76 -13.17
C MET A 20 -4.23 23.83 -12.12
N ALA A 21 -4.58 23.40 -10.91
CA ALA A 21 -4.67 24.28 -9.76
C ALA A 21 -3.28 24.81 -9.41
N GLU A 22 -3.18 26.11 -9.14
CA GLU A 22 -1.90 26.76 -8.81
C GLU A 22 -1.53 26.54 -7.33
N THR A 23 -2.52 26.29 -6.48
CA THR A 23 -2.36 26.05 -5.05
C THR A 23 -3.31 24.93 -4.58
N LEU A 24 -3.04 24.35 -3.41
CA LEU A 24 -3.95 23.42 -2.74
C LEU A 24 -5.31 24.05 -2.39
N GLU A 25 -5.37 25.37 -2.21
CA GLU A 25 -6.61 26.13 -1.99
C GLU A 25 -7.53 26.10 -3.23
N ASP A 26 -6.95 25.95 -4.43
CA ASP A 26 -7.69 25.97 -5.70
C ASP A 26 -8.17 24.59 -6.14
N LEU A 27 -7.77 23.52 -5.42
CA LEU A 27 -8.23 22.16 -5.70
C LEU A 27 -9.73 22.03 -5.45
N GLN A 28 -10.37 21.22 -6.28
CA GLN A 28 -11.79 20.94 -6.15
C GLN A 28 -12.04 19.87 -5.09
N PHE A 29 -12.52 20.28 -3.91
CA PHE A 29 -12.98 19.36 -2.88
C PHE A 29 -14.45 18.98 -3.09
N ASP A 30 -14.75 17.70 -2.89
CA ASP A 30 -16.11 17.15 -2.82
C ASP A 30 -16.19 16.11 -1.71
N ASN A 31 -16.42 16.57 -0.49
CA ASN A 31 -16.29 15.81 0.76
C ASN A 31 -17.48 14.86 0.96
N SER A 32 -17.56 13.79 0.18
CA SER A 32 -18.72 12.89 0.17
C SER A 32 -18.84 12.07 1.44
N TYR A 33 -17.72 11.65 2.05
CA TYR A 33 -17.73 10.92 3.31
C TYR A 33 -18.23 11.81 4.48
N ALA A 34 -17.85 13.07 4.50
CA ALA A 34 -18.31 14.04 5.51
C ALA A 34 -19.81 14.41 5.38
N ARG A 35 -20.49 13.92 4.34
CA ARG A 35 -21.96 14.00 4.20
C ARG A 35 -22.71 12.77 4.74
N LEU A 36 -21.99 11.74 5.17
CA LEU A 36 -22.57 10.62 5.91
C LEU A 36 -23.03 11.09 7.30
N PRO A 37 -23.82 10.28 8.04
CA PRO A 37 -24.17 10.61 9.42
C PRO A 37 -22.98 10.90 10.31
N GLU A 38 -23.12 11.80 11.27
CA GLU A 38 -22.02 12.22 12.17
C GLU A 38 -21.47 11.10 13.06
N THR A 39 -22.13 9.95 13.12
CA THR A 39 -21.64 8.75 13.80
C THR A 39 -20.44 8.11 13.10
N PHE A 40 -20.14 8.49 11.84
CA PHE A 40 -19.03 7.95 11.06
C PHE A 40 -17.69 8.62 11.32
N TYR A 41 -17.69 9.81 11.89
CA TYR A 41 -16.49 10.65 12.06
C TYR A 41 -16.66 11.69 13.16
N GLN A 42 -15.54 12.28 13.55
CA GLN A 42 -15.48 13.53 14.30
C GLN A 42 -15.03 14.66 13.35
N ARG A 43 -15.73 15.80 13.34
CA ARG A 43 -15.22 17.02 12.68
C ARG A 43 -14.22 17.70 13.57
N LEU A 44 -13.02 17.96 13.04
CA LEU A 44 -11.99 18.70 13.77
C LEU A 44 -10.95 19.27 12.77
N HIS A 45 -10.28 20.34 13.18
CA HIS A 45 -9.13 20.85 12.45
C HIS A 45 -7.84 20.13 12.90
N PRO A 46 -6.85 19.97 12.02
CA PRO A 46 -5.50 19.58 12.43
C PRO A 46 -4.96 20.55 13.48
N THR A 47 -4.13 20.05 14.38
CA THR A 47 -3.44 20.87 15.36
C THR A 47 -2.19 21.49 14.73
N ALA A 48 -2.14 22.81 14.62
CA ALA A 48 -1.01 23.53 14.05
C ALA A 48 0.32 23.14 14.71
N VAL A 49 1.39 23.16 13.93
CA VAL A 49 2.75 22.91 14.37
C VAL A 49 3.57 24.19 14.36
N ARG A 50 4.68 24.21 15.13
CA ARG A 50 5.43 25.43 15.40
C ARG A 50 6.11 26.01 14.16
N GLU A 51 6.77 25.17 13.37
CA GLU A 51 7.60 25.59 12.23
C GLU A 51 7.54 24.56 11.09
N PRO A 52 6.46 24.60 10.28
CA PRO A 52 6.28 23.65 9.20
C PRO A 52 7.34 23.84 8.11
N LYS A 53 8.12 22.79 7.82
CA LYS A 53 9.13 22.77 6.76
C LYS A 53 8.82 21.63 5.81
N LEU A 54 8.37 21.94 4.59
CA LEU A 54 8.18 20.93 3.56
C LEU A 54 9.55 20.32 3.20
N ILE A 55 9.67 19.00 3.32
CA ILE A 55 10.89 18.25 2.99
C ILE A 55 10.77 17.61 1.62
N LYS A 56 9.62 16.98 1.33
CA LYS A 56 9.40 16.28 0.07
C LYS A 56 8.01 16.55 -0.46
N LEU A 57 7.93 16.79 -1.78
CA LEU A 57 6.69 16.82 -2.55
C LEU A 57 6.79 15.79 -3.69
N ASN A 58 5.74 15.02 -3.89
CA ASN A 58 5.60 14.09 -5.00
C ASN A 58 5.01 14.80 -6.21
N TYR A 59 5.86 15.21 -7.13
CA TYR A 59 5.48 15.98 -8.31
C TYR A 59 4.50 15.23 -9.22
N LYS A 60 4.78 13.94 -9.50
CA LYS A 60 3.92 13.10 -10.34
C LYS A 60 2.51 12.94 -9.75
N LEU A 61 2.44 12.72 -8.44
CA LEU A 61 1.15 12.61 -7.76
C LEU A 61 0.42 13.95 -7.68
N SER A 62 1.14 15.07 -7.48
CA SER A 62 0.56 16.42 -7.54
C SER A 62 -0.15 16.65 -8.87
N GLU A 63 0.52 16.34 -9.99
CA GLU A 63 -0.04 16.46 -11.34
C GLU A 63 -1.27 15.55 -11.52
N THR A 64 -1.24 14.32 -11.01
CA THR A 64 -2.39 13.39 -11.03
C THR A 64 -3.61 13.96 -10.31
N LEU A 65 -3.38 14.67 -9.20
CA LEU A 65 -4.43 15.34 -8.44
C LEU A 65 -4.89 16.65 -9.08
N GLY A 66 -4.24 17.10 -10.16
CA GLY A 66 -4.55 18.34 -10.87
C GLY A 66 -3.89 19.58 -10.28
N LEU A 67 -2.85 19.42 -9.46
CA LEU A 67 -2.07 20.48 -8.84
C LEU A 67 -0.76 20.70 -9.63
N ASN A 68 -0.43 21.98 -9.89
CA ASN A 68 0.84 22.35 -10.50
C ASN A 68 1.97 22.31 -9.43
N PRO A 69 2.91 21.33 -9.47
CA PRO A 69 3.93 21.21 -8.44
C PRO A 69 4.96 22.36 -8.45
N LEU A 70 5.03 23.12 -9.53
CA LEU A 70 6.01 24.21 -9.67
C LEU A 70 5.54 25.54 -9.03
N THR A 71 4.27 25.64 -8.66
CA THR A 71 3.68 26.85 -8.06
C THR A 71 3.45 26.73 -6.56
N ILE A 72 3.79 25.57 -5.98
CA ILE A 72 3.67 25.30 -4.55
C ILE A 72 4.46 26.33 -3.75
N GLY A 73 3.76 27.06 -2.87
CA GLY A 73 4.31 28.14 -2.06
C GLY A 73 4.08 27.94 -0.55
N GLN A 74 4.35 28.99 0.23
CA GLN A 74 4.25 28.96 1.69
C GLN A 74 2.86 28.54 2.18
N THR A 75 1.79 29.02 1.54
CA THR A 75 0.41 28.63 1.88
C THR A 75 0.19 27.14 1.77
N ASP A 76 0.75 26.49 0.73
CA ASP A 76 0.62 25.05 0.51
C ASP A 76 1.43 24.27 1.54
N HIS A 77 2.63 24.76 1.92
CA HIS A 77 3.41 24.16 3.01
C HIS A 77 2.62 24.16 4.32
N GLU A 78 1.90 25.24 4.63
CA GLU A 78 1.02 25.34 5.80
C GLU A 78 -0.14 24.33 5.72
N ILE A 79 -0.74 24.14 4.54
CA ILE A 79 -1.81 23.17 4.33
C ILE A 79 -1.28 21.73 4.51
N LEU A 80 -0.14 21.41 3.89
CA LEU A 80 0.48 20.09 3.97
C LEU A 80 0.97 19.74 5.38
N ALA A 81 1.15 20.74 6.24
CA ALA A 81 1.49 20.55 7.66
C ALA A 81 0.30 20.71 8.62
N GLY A 82 -0.90 20.98 8.11
CA GLY A 82 -2.11 21.13 8.92
C GLY A 82 -2.23 22.48 9.65
N ASN A 83 -1.35 23.45 9.39
CA ASN A 83 -1.42 24.80 9.96
C ASN A 83 -2.51 25.66 9.32
N ARG A 84 -2.96 25.23 8.14
CA ARG A 84 -4.02 25.87 7.38
C ARG A 84 -4.94 24.82 6.77
N VAL A 85 -6.22 25.09 6.71
CA VAL A 85 -7.23 24.23 6.09
C VAL A 85 -7.79 24.95 4.85
N PRO A 86 -7.81 24.31 3.67
CA PRO A 86 -8.43 24.87 2.48
C PRO A 86 -9.90 25.18 2.71
N LYS A 87 -10.40 26.28 2.13
CA LYS A 87 -11.78 26.75 2.37
C LYS A 87 -12.87 25.76 2.00
N GLN A 88 -12.62 24.90 1.00
CA GLN A 88 -13.57 23.89 0.54
C GLN A 88 -13.40 22.52 1.22
N ALA A 89 -12.37 22.36 2.05
CA ALA A 89 -12.15 21.17 2.83
C ALA A 89 -13.17 21.07 3.99
N ASP A 90 -13.47 19.83 4.41
CA ASP A 90 -14.29 19.52 5.59
C ASP A 90 -13.55 18.47 6.43
N PRO A 91 -12.60 18.89 7.28
CA PRO A 91 -11.70 17.99 7.96
C PRO A 91 -12.40 17.12 8.98
N ILE A 92 -12.11 15.82 8.92
CA ILE A 92 -12.69 14.80 9.80
C ILE A 92 -11.64 13.79 10.26
N ALA A 93 -11.89 13.16 11.42
CA ALA A 93 -11.26 11.91 11.83
C ALA A 93 -12.29 10.78 11.71
N MET A 94 -11.95 9.72 11.00
CA MET A 94 -12.85 8.59 10.75
C MET A 94 -12.84 7.63 11.95
N VAL A 95 -14.02 7.09 12.29
CA VAL A 95 -14.14 6.05 13.30
C VAL A 95 -14.01 4.66 12.67
N TYR A 96 -13.37 3.74 13.37
CA TYR A 96 -13.37 2.32 13.06
C TYR A 96 -13.10 1.51 14.33
N ALA A 97 -13.30 0.22 14.28
CA ALA A 97 -12.87 -0.76 15.26
C ALA A 97 -11.80 -1.66 14.63
N GLY A 98 -11.41 -2.72 15.28
CA GLY A 98 -10.54 -3.70 14.65
C GLY A 98 -10.15 -4.87 15.53
N HIS A 99 -9.73 -5.94 14.85
CA HIS A 99 -9.03 -7.05 15.49
C HIS A 99 -7.53 -6.83 15.37
N GLN A 100 -6.90 -6.39 16.44
CA GLN A 100 -5.46 -6.17 16.50
C GLN A 100 -4.78 -7.44 17.03
N PHE A 101 -3.93 -8.07 16.21
CA PHE A 101 -3.34 -9.39 16.51
C PHE A 101 -4.40 -10.45 16.92
N GLY A 102 -5.58 -10.37 16.29
CA GLY A 102 -6.71 -11.24 16.58
C GLY A 102 -7.56 -10.84 17.80
N ASN A 103 -7.17 -9.83 18.57
CA ASN A 103 -7.92 -9.34 19.71
C ASN A 103 -8.85 -8.20 19.32
N TRP A 104 -10.11 -8.29 19.73
CA TRP A 104 -11.12 -7.29 19.45
C TRP A 104 -10.88 -5.98 20.21
N VAL A 105 -10.83 -4.87 19.47
CA VAL A 105 -10.80 -3.51 20.01
C VAL A 105 -12.03 -2.76 19.48
N PRO A 106 -13.04 -2.48 20.33
CA PRO A 106 -14.35 -2.00 19.89
C PRO A 106 -14.35 -0.56 19.35
N GLN A 107 -13.33 0.22 19.69
CA GLN A 107 -13.18 1.57 19.21
C GLN A 107 -11.70 1.90 19.02
N LEU A 108 -11.37 2.15 17.78
CA LEU A 108 -10.16 2.76 17.26
C LEU A 108 -10.58 4.04 16.54
N GLY A 109 -9.92 4.38 15.46
CA GLY A 109 -10.21 5.52 14.63
C GLY A 109 -8.92 6.24 14.27
N ASP A 110 -9.04 7.31 13.53
CA ASP A 110 -7.91 8.14 13.10
C ASP A 110 -7.32 8.90 14.30
N GLY A 111 -6.65 8.19 15.21
CA GLY A 111 -6.13 8.74 16.48
C GLY A 111 -4.94 9.70 16.31
N ARG A 112 -4.37 9.77 15.11
CA ARG A 112 -3.28 10.70 14.75
C ARG A 112 -3.38 11.18 13.31
N ALA A 113 -4.54 11.04 12.69
CA ALA A 113 -4.72 11.43 11.30
C ALA A 113 -6.02 12.24 11.15
N VAL A 114 -6.01 13.17 10.21
CA VAL A 114 -7.17 13.99 9.84
C VAL A 114 -7.31 13.95 8.33
N LEU A 115 -8.44 13.43 7.85
CA LEU A 115 -8.83 13.55 6.46
C LEU A 115 -9.21 15.01 6.20
N LEU A 116 -8.40 15.75 5.45
CA LEU A 116 -8.71 17.14 5.07
C LEU A 116 -9.94 17.23 4.20
N GLY A 117 -10.10 16.25 3.32
CA GLY A 117 -11.24 16.16 2.43
C GLY A 117 -10.97 15.21 1.25
N GLU A 118 -11.91 15.18 0.34
CA GLU A 118 -11.86 14.37 -0.86
C GLU A 118 -11.72 15.28 -2.09
N LEU A 119 -10.79 14.94 -2.97
CA LEU A 119 -10.50 15.66 -4.19
C LEU A 119 -11.11 14.93 -5.39
N LEU A 120 -11.60 15.68 -6.36
CA LEU A 120 -11.93 15.17 -7.68
C LEU A 120 -10.87 15.66 -8.67
N ASN A 121 -10.15 14.72 -9.29
CA ASN A 121 -9.21 15.07 -10.35
C ASN A 121 -9.94 15.33 -11.68
N LYS A 122 -9.20 15.70 -12.72
CA LYS A 122 -9.77 16.05 -14.04
C LYS A 122 -10.48 14.89 -14.73
N GLU A 123 -10.07 13.67 -14.42
CA GLU A 123 -10.67 12.43 -14.91
C GLU A 123 -11.92 12.02 -14.12
N GLY A 124 -12.30 12.80 -13.10
CA GLY A 124 -13.43 12.52 -12.21
C GLY A 124 -13.15 11.44 -11.16
N GLN A 125 -11.88 11.06 -11.00
CA GLN A 125 -11.47 10.12 -9.96
C GLN A 125 -11.43 10.84 -8.62
N ARG A 126 -11.93 10.16 -7.59
CA ARG A 126 -12.00 10.67 -6.22
C ARG A 126 -10.84 10.16 -5.39
N TRP A 127 -10.19 11.07 -4.69
CA TRP A 127 -9.03 10.81 -3.84
C TRP A 127 -9.22 11.43 -2.46
N ASP A 128 -8.94 10.67 -1.41
CA ASP A 128 -8.80 11.19 -0.06
C ASP A 128 -7.46 11.89 0.11
N LEU A 129 -7.47 13.05 0.77
CA LEU A 129 -6.28 13.77 1.20
C LEU A 129 -6.24 13.80 2.72
N GLN A 130 -5.34 13.02 3.33
CA GLN A 130 -5.25 12.82 4.79
C GLN A 130 -3.90 13.25 5.33
N LEU A 131 -3.89 13.97 6.45
CA LEU A 131 -2.68 14.30 7.20
C LEU A 131 -2.47 13.31 8.35
N LYS A 132 -1.35 12.57 8.35
CA LYS A 132 -0.95 11.65 9.42
C LYS A 132 0.13 12.28 10.28
N GLY A 133 -0.10 12.33 11.59
CA GLY A 133 0.74 13.05 12.56
C GLY A 133 0.27 14.47 12.88
N SER A 134 -0.96 14.82 12.47
CA SER A 134 -1.50 16.19 12.52
C SER A 134 -2.14 16.60 13.85
N GLY A 135 -1.91 15.85 14.91
CA GLY A 135 -2.38 16.16 16.26
C GLY A 135 -3.46 15.20 16.77
N PRO A 136 -3.88 15.37 18.04
CA PRO A 136 -4.82 14.49 18.69
C PRO A 136 -6.25 14.65 18.16
N THR A 137 -7.00 13.54 18.18
CA THR A 137 -8.42 13.43 17.89
C THR A 137 -9.12 12.72 19.07
N GLU A 138 -10.44 12.56 19.04
CA GLU A 138 -11.17 11.75 20.04
C GLU A 138 -10.68 10.29 20.10
N TYR A 139 -10.07 9.81 19.01
CA TYR A 139 -9.60 8.43 18.88
C TYR A 139 -8.14 8.22 19.32
N SER A 140 -7.47 9.26 19.82
CA SER A 140 -6.04 9.20 20.19
C SER A 140 -5.73 8.40 21.45
N ARG A 141 -6.74 7.99 22.22
CA ARG A 141 -6.57 7.18 23.44
C ARG A 141 -5.51 7.76 24.40
N MET A 142 -5.55 9.07 24.63
CA MET A 142 -4.57 9.89 25.39
C MET A 142 -3.19 10.04 24.72
N GLY A 143 -3.00 9.59 23.49
CA GLY A 143 -1.80 9.87 22.70
C GLY A 143 -1.75 11.32 22.23
N ASP A 144 -0.56 11.78 21.83
CA ASP A 144 -0.33 13.16 21.36
C ASP A 144 -0.80 13.40 19.92
N GLY A 145 -1.21 12.36 19.19
CA GLY A 145 -1.63 12.45 17.80
C GLY A 145 -0.51 12.84 16.82
N ARG A 146 0.73 12.89 17.29
CA ARG A 146 1.90 13.24 16.47
C ARG A 146 2.55 12.02 15.83
N ALA A 147 3.37 12.23 14.83
CA ALA A 147 4.26 11.24 14.25
C ALA A 147 5.69 11.75 14.28
N VAL A 148 6.65 10.82 14.31
CA VAL A 148 8.07 11.13 14.26
C VAL A 148 8.61 10.90 12.84
N LEU A 149 9.76 11.52 12.53
CA LEU A 149 10.33 11.58 11.18
C LEU A 149 10.60 10.20 10.58
N GLY A 150 11.16 9.26 11.35
CA GLY A 150 11.51 7.92 10.86
C GLY A 150 10.34 7.16 10.25
N PRO A 151 9.24 6.91 10.98
CA PRO A 151 8.02 6.30 10.45
C PRO A 151 7.39 7.03 9.27
N VAL A 152 7.44 8.37 9.26
CA VAL A 152 6.91 9.18 8.15
C VAL A 152 7.74 8.97 6.88
N MET A 153 9.08 9.02 6.99
CA MET A 153 9.99 8.74 5.87
C MET A 153 9.81 7.32 5.34
N ARG A 154 9.75 6.32 6.24
CA ARG A 154 9.51 4.93 5.87
C ARG A 154 8.22 4.77 5.07
N GLU A 155 7.11 5.32 5.55
CA GLU A 155 5.83 5.24 4.85
C GLU A 155 5.88 5.94 3.50
N TYR A 156 6.52 7.11 3.39
CA TYR A 156 6.72 7.79 2.10
C TYR A 156 7.50 6.92 1.11
N ILE A 157 8.67 6.43 1.50
CA ILE A 157 9.55 5.62 0.63
C ILE A 157 8.85 4.33 0.20
N VAL A 158 8.26 3.60 1.16
CA VAL A 158 7.70 2.27 0.88
C VAL A 158 6.40 2.37 0.08
N SER A 159 5.50 3.31 0.40
CA SER A 159 4.24 3.45 -0.34
C SER A 159 4.48 3.84 -1.81
N GLU A 160 5.41 4.75 -2.08
CA GLU A 160 5.74 5.15 -3.45
C GLU A 160 6.49 4.04 -4.21
N ALA A 161 7.35 3.29 -3.52
CA ALA A 161 7.97 2.10 -4.11
C ALA A 161 6.94 1.03 -4.48
N MET A 162 5.97 0.75 -3.61
CA MET A 162 4.88 -0.19 -3.90
C MET A 162 4.08 0.24 -5.13
N PHE A 163 3.76 1.53 -5.24
CA PHE A 163 3.10 2.07 -6.43
C PHE A 163 3.92 1.83 -7.70
N ASN A 164 5.21 2.13 -7.67
CA ASN A 164 6.10 1.96 -8.82
C ASN A 164 6.39 0.48 -9.15
N LEU A 165 6.23 -0.43 -8.19
CA LEU A 165 6.23 -1.88 -8.38
C LEU A 165 4.90 -2.38 -9.00
N GLY A 166 3.90 -1.51 -9.18
CA GLY A 166 2.59 -1.85 -9.73
C GLY A 166 1.63 -2.48 -8.71
N ILE A 167 1.89 -2.32 -7.42
CA ILE A 167 1.08 -2.88 -6.33
C ILE A 167 0.09 -1.82 -5.83
N PRO A 168 -1.22 -2.12 -5.77
CA PRO A 168 -2.22 -1.18 -5.25
C PRO A 168 -1.88 -0.72 -3.83
N THR A 169 -1.87 0.60 -3.62
CA THR A 169 -1.39 1.19 -2.38
C THR A 169 -1.90 2.61 -2.17
N THR A 170 -2.04 3.01 -0.91
CA THR A 170 -2.09 4.43 -0.57
C THR A 170 -0.80 5.11 -1.02
N ARG A 171 -0.89 6.40 -1.35
CA ARG A 171 0.21 7.21 -1.89
C ARG A 171 0.66 8.26 -0.89
N ALA A 172 1.86 8.75 -1.06
CA ALA A 172 2.42 9.84 -0.28
C ALA A 172 2.60 11.07 -1.19
N LEU A 173 1.81 12.14 -0.92
CA LEU A 173 1.93 13.39 -1.67
C LEU A 173 3.11 14.22 -1.17
N ALA A 174 3.25 14.33 0.14
CA ALA A 174 4.29 15.13 0.76
C ALA A 174 4.61 14.66 2.17
N PHE A 175 5.75 15.07 2.69
CA PHE A 175 5.93 15.12 4.14
C PHE A 175 6.67 16.39 4.57
N SER A 176 6.34 16.85 5.78
CA SER A 176 6.88 18.06 6.38
C SER A 176 7.42 17.77 7.77
N MET A 177 8.51 18.41 8.15
CA MET A 177 8.91 18.50 9.56
C MET A 177 8.07 19.55 10.28
N THR A 178 7.86 19.34 11.58
CA THR A 178 6.98 20.18 12.41
C THR A 178 7.72 21.32 13.15
N GLY A 179 9.05 21.25 13.20
CA GLY A 179 9.85 22.11 14.08
C GLY A 179 9.69 21.79 15.57
N GLU A 180 9.07 20.66 15.90
CA GLU A 180 8.82 20.19 17.26
C GLU A 180 9.50 18.84 17.50
N MET A 181 9.91 18.60 18.73
CA MET A 181 10.38 17.29 19.16
C MET A 181 9.22 16.53 19.80
N VAL A 182 9.08 15.28 19.41
CA VAL A 182 8.02 14.38 19.89
C VAL A 182 8.64 13.32 20.79
N ARG A 183 8.05 13.13 21.95
CA ARG A 183 8.54 12.12 22.91
C ARG A 183 8.01 10.74 22.54
N ARG A 184 8.94 9.82 22.28
CA ARG A 184 8.70 8.37 22.18
C ARG A 184 9.60 7.69 23.21
N GLU A 185 10.34 6.67 22.88
CA GLU A 185 11.40 6.15 23.73
C GLU A 185 12.46 7.23 23.99
N TYR A 186 12.77 7.98 22.95
CA TYR A 186 13.62 9.17 22.98
C TYR A 186 12.87 10.40 22.44
N MET A 187 13.51 11.56 22.48
CA MET A 187 13.02 12.77 21.80
C MET A 187 13.42 12.71 20.34
N GLU A 188 12.45 12.71 19.45
CA GLU A 188 12.65 12.58 18.01
C GLU A 188 12.00 13.76 17.25
N PRO A 189 12.54 14.17 16.09
CA PRO A 189 11.92 15.19 15.27
C PRO A 189 10.50 14.78 14.85
N GLY A 190 9.53 15.68 15.05
CA GLY A 190 8.16 15.50 14.60
C GLY A 190 8.01 15.72 13.11
N ALA A 191 7.15 14.94 12.46
CA ALA A 191 6.82 15.08 11.06
C ALA A 191 5.35 14.77 10.76
N ILE A 192 4.85 15.25 9.62
CA ILE A 192 3.49 15.00 9.13
C ILE A 192 3.60 14.44 7.72
N LEU A 193 2.92 13.32 7.47
CA LEU A 193 2.74 12.75 6.14
C LEU A 193 1.41 13.21 5.55
N THR A 194 1.44 13.72 4.33
CA THR A 194 0.24 13.93 3.52
C THR A 194 0.00 12.68 2.68
N ARG A 195 -0.97 11.88 3.12
CA ARG A 195 -1.36 10.62 2.50
C ARG A 195 -2.50 10.85 1.49
N VAL A 196 -2.46 10.14 0.39
CA VAL A 196 -3.51 10.11 -0.63
C VAL A 196 -3.96 8.67 -0.84
N ALA A 197 -5.26 8.45 -0.95
CA ALA A 197 -5.83 7.12 -1.16
C ALA A 197 -7.11 7.20 -2.00
N SER A 198 -7.52 6.09 -2.62
CA SER A 198 -8.86 6.01 -3.22
C SER A 198 -9.96 6.08 -2.15
N SER A 199 -9.73 5.56 -0.96
CA SER A 199 -10.39 5.91 0.31
C SER A 199 -9.63 5.34 1.52
N HIS A 200 -10.01 5.79 2.72
CA HIS A 200 -9.54 5.25 3.99
C HIS A 200 -10.58 4.32 4.67
N ILE A 201 -11.58 3.84 3.93
CA ILE A 201 -12.57 2.89 4.46
C ILE A 201 -11.88 1.52 4.62
N ARG A 202 -12.04 0.92 5.79
CA ARG A 202 -11.38 -0.32 6.18
C ARG A 202 -12.42 -1.38 6.59
N VAL A 203 -12.04 -2.63 6.68
CA VAL A 203 -12.87 -3.66 7.31
C VAL A 203 -13.28 -3.21 8.71
N GLY A 204 -12.36 -2.61 9.46
CA GLY A 204 -12.62 -2.05 10.78
C GLY A 204 -13.72 -0.99 10.85
N THR A 205 -13.96 -0.24 9.76
CA THR A 205 -15.06 0.74 9.69
C THR A 205 -16.42 0.02 9.76
N PHE A 206 -16.60 -1.05 9.01
CA PHE A 206 -17.79 -1.89 9.08
C PHE A 206 -17.93 -2.58 10.44
N GLN A 207 -16.83 -3.08 10.98
CA GLN A 207 -16.82 -3.76 12.27
C GLN A 207 -17.26 -2.85 13.43
N TYR A 208 -16.97 -1.55 13.37
CA TYR A 208 -17.38 -0.59 14.38
C TYR A 208 -18.92 -0.55 14.52
N PHE A 209 -19.62 -0.42 13.41
CA PHE A 209 -21.09 -0.38 13.39
C PHE A 209 -21.70 -1.76 13.68
N HIS A 210 -21.08 -2.83 13.19
CA HIS A 210 -21.48 -4.19 13.52
C HIS A 210 -21.40 -4.46 15.02
N GLY A 211 -20.31 -4.04 15.68
CA GLY A 211 -20.13 -4.17 17.13
C GLY A 211 -21.15 -3.36 17.94
N LYS A 212 -21.78 -2.35 17.34
CA LYS A 212 -22.87 -1.56 17.95
C LYS A 212 -24.27 -2.08 17.61
N GLY A 213 -24.38 -3.05 16.70
CA GLY A 213 -25.67 -3.53 16.18
C GLY A 213 -26.39 -2.49 15.29
N ASP A 214 -25.66 -1.54 14.71
CA ASP A 214 -26.20 -0.47 13.86
C ASP A 214 -26.25 -0.92 12.39
N GLU A 215 -27.30 -1.62 12.04
CA GLU A 215 -27.49 -2.19 10.70
C GLU A 215 -27.74 -1.13 9.63
N ASP A 216 -28.40 -0.03 9.99
CA ASP A 216 -28.67 1.08 9.08
C ASP A 216 -27.34 1.76 8.69
N ALA A 217 -26.44 1.97 9.63
CA ALA A 217 -25.10 2.50 9.34
C ALA A 217 -24.28 1.55 8.46
N ILE A 218 -24.35 0.22 8.69
CA ILE A 218 -23.68 -0.77 7.82
C ILE A 218 -24.21 -0.66 6.39
N LYS A 219 -25.53 -0.55 6.22
CA LYS A 219 -26.16 -0.39 4.90
C LYS A 219 -25.70 0.89 4.21
N ILE A 220 -25.72 2.03 4.91
CA ILE A 220 -25.26 3.32 4.40
C ILE A 220 -23.80 3.20 3.95
N LEU A 221 -22.94 2.57 4.74
CA LEU A 221 -21.52 2.39 4.44
C LEU A 221 -21.30 1.46 3.24
N ALA A 222 -22.07 0.37 3.15
CA ALA A 222 -22.02 -0.56 2.02
C ALA A 222 -22.46 0.11 0.71
N ASP A 223 -23.57 0.86 0.72
CA ASP A 223 -24.04 1.65 -0.42
C ASP A 223 -23.00 2.70 -0.85
N TYR A 224 -22.36 3.35 0.12
CA TYR A 224 -21.27 4.31 -0.15
C TYR A 224 -20.04 3.61 -0.76
N ALA A 225 -19.61 2.49 -0.21
CA ALA A 225 -18.46 1.72 -0.70
C ALA A 225 -18.71 1.18 -2.13
N ILE A 226 -19.92 0.72 -2.44
CA ILE A 226 -20.33 0.31 -3.79
C ILE A 226 -20.16 1.48 -4.75
N LYS A 227 -20.79 2.62 -4.48
CA LYS A 227 -20.71 3.80 -5.36
C LYS A 227 -19.29 4.28 -5.59
N ARG A 228 -18.42 4.17 -4.58
CA ARG A 228 -17.07 4.68 -4.63
C ARG A 228 -16.08 3.76 -5.32
N HIS A 229 -16.14 2.47 -5.05
CA HIS A 229 -15.12 1.49 -5.47
C HIS A 229 -15.63 0.44 -6.43
N TYR A 230 -16.92 0.11 -6.33
CA TYR A 230 -17.52 -1.04 -7.04
C TYR A 230 -18.84 -0.67 -7.73
N PRO A 231 -18.90 0.41 -8.54
CA PRO A 231 -20.14 0.92 -9.10
C PRO A 231 -20.88 -0.11 -9.97
N HIS A 232 -20.18 -1.12 -10.49
CA HIS A 232 -20.80 -2.22 -11.22
C HIS A 232 -21.75 -3.06 -10.35
N ALA A 233 -21.52 -3.10 -9.03
CA ALA A 233 -22.39 -3.85 -8.11
C ALA A 233 -23.81 -3.27 -8.03
N GLU A 234 -24.00 -1.96 -8.26
CA GLU A 234 -25.34 -1.32 -8.28
C GLU A 234 -26.28 -1.94 -9.33
N PHE A 235 -25.73 -2.56 -10.36
CA PHE A 235 -26.47 -3.13 -11.49
C PHE A 235 -26.67 -4.64 -11.40
N THR A 236 -26.26 -5.26 -10.29
CA THR A 236 -26.42 -6.70 -10.06
C THR A 236 -27.68 -7.00 -9.25
N GLU A 237 -28.18 -8.23 -9.32
CA GLU A 237 -29.33 -8.67 -8.51
C GLU A 237 -28.99 -8.71 -7.01
N GLN A 238 -27.71 -8.87 -6.67
CA GLN A 238 -27.21 -8.98 -5.29
C GLN A 238 -26.03 -8.03 -5.05
N PRO A 239 -26.26 -6.72 -4.92
CA PRO A 239 -25.19 -5.73 -4.88
C PRO A 239 -24.24 -5.90 -3.69
N TYR A 240 -24.73 -6.32 -2.54
CA TYR A 240 -23.88 -6.52 -1.35
C TYR A 240 -23.04 -7.80 -1.43
N LEU A 241 -23.54 -8.84 -2.09
CA LEU A 241 -22.73 -10.02 -2.38
C LEU A 241 -21.64 -9.68 -3.40
N THR A 242 -21.97 -8.93 -4.43
CA THR A 242 -21.01 -8.45 -5.42
C THR A 242 -19.95 -7.54 -4.79
N LEU A 243 -20.32 -6.71 -3.80
CA LEU A 243 -19.35 -5.95 -3.00
C LEU A 243 -18.39 -6.89 -2.27
N LEU A 244 -18.94 -7.90 -1.55
CA LEU A 244 -18.14 -8.88 -0.82
C LEU A 244 -17.17 -9.61 -1.73
N ASP A 245 -17.64 -10.15 -2.85
CA ASP A 245 -16.85 -10.88 -3.84
C ASP A 245 -15.72 -10.01 -4.42
N SER A 246 -16.04 -8.74 -4.74
CA SER A 246 -15.05 -7.80 -5.29
C SER A 246 -13.95 -7.46 -4.28
N VAL A 247 -14.30 -7.25 -3.02
CA VAL A 247 -13.32 -7.01 -1.95
C VAL A 247 -12.45 -8.24 -1.71
N ILE A 248 -13.05 -9.44 -1.75
CA ILE A 248 -12.31 -10.72 -1.63
C ILE A 248 -11.30 -10.86 -2.76
N GLN A 249 -11.72 -10.69 -4.00
CA GLN A 249 -10.83 -10.80 -5.16
C GLN A 249 -9.67 -9.81 -5.08
N ASN A 250 -9.97 -8.52 -4.87
CA ASN A 250 -8.95 -7.47 -4.82
C ASN A 250 -7.94 -7.72 -3.69
N THR A 251 -8.41 -8.17 -2.52
CA THR A 251 -7.52 -8.47 -1.39
C THR A 251 -6.66 -9.70 -1.65
N ALA A 252 -7.21 -10.74 -2.27
CA ALA A 252 -6.45 -11.94 -2.63
C ALA A 252 -5.34 -11.64 -3.64
N GLU A 253 -5.64 -10.88 -4.69
CA GLU A 253 -4.68 -10.44 -5.71
C GLU A 253 -3.64 -9.48 -5.13
N LEU A 254 -4.03 -8.60 -4.20
CA LEU A 254 -3.11 -7.71 -3.49
C LEU A 254 -2.07 -8.49 -2.67
N ILE A 255 -2.53 -9.46 -1.86
CA ILE A 255 -1.62 -10.28 -1.03
C ILE A 255 -0.69 -11.12 -1.91
N SER A 256 -1.19 -11.67 -3.01
CA SER A 256 -0.36 -12.33 -4.02
C SER A 256 0.76 -11.40 -4.52
N SER A 257 0.41 -10.15 -4.86
CA SER A 257 1.38 -9.15 -5.33
C SER A 257 2.44 -8.83 -4.28
N TRP A 258 2.08 -8.72 -2.99
CA TRP A 258 3.04 -8.57 -1.91
C TRP A 258 4.05 -9.72 -1.86
N MET A 259 3.54 -10.95 -1.90
CA MET A 259 4.37 -12.14 -1.80
C MET A 259 5.32 -12.27 -2.99
N LEU A 260 4.90 -11.86 -4.19
CA LEU A 260 5.72 -11.90 -5.40
C LEU A 260 6.93 -10.93 -5.38
N VAL A 261 6.93 -9.96 -4.51
CA VAL A 261 8.07 -9.04 -4.31
C VAL A 261 8.78 -9.22 -2.96
N GLY A 262 8.37 -10.22 -2.16
CA GLY A 262 8.96 -10.48 -0.85
C GLY A 262 8.52 -9.50 0.24
N PHE A 263 7.41 -8.79 0.05
CA PHE A 263 6.89 -7.83 1.02
C PHE A 263 6.13 -8.54 2.16
N ILE A 264 6.40 -8.09 3.38
CA ILE A 264 5.72 -8.53 4.61
C ILE A 264 5.12 -7.28 5.26
N HIS A 265 3.78 -7.25 5.36
CA HIS A 265 3.07 -6.11 5.92
C HIS A 265 3.34 -5.93 7.42
N GLY A 266 3.42 -7.02 8.15
CA GLY A 266 3.77 -7.04 9.57
C GLY A 266 2.67 -6.66 10.55
N VAL A 267 1.56 -6.04 10.10
CA VAL A 267 0.39 -5.68 10.94
C VAL A 267 -0.90 -5.79 10.12
N MET A 268 -1.27 -7.01 9.73
CA MET A 268 -2.49 -7.26 8.96
C MET A 268 -3.73 -7.36 9.87
N ASN A 269 -3.96 -6.31 10.64
CA ASN A 269 -5.19 -6.17 11.42
C ASN A 269 -6.38 -5.83 10.50
N THR A 270 -7.60 -5.99 10.98
CA THR A 270 -8.81 -5.59 10.22
C THR A 270 -8.92 -4.07 10.05
N ASP A 271 -8.32 -3.30 10.94
CA ASP A 271 -8.15 -1.85 10.82
C ASP A 271 -7.04 -1.43 9.84
N ASN A 272 -6.26 -2.37 9.32
CA ASN A 272 -5.25 -2.18 8.28
C ASN A 272 -5.59 -2.93 6.98
N THR A 273 -6.87 -3.26 6.77
CA THR A 273 -7.37 -3.90 5.56
C THR A 273 -8.35 -2.95 4.87
N ALA A 274 -7.89 -2.28 3.80
CA ALA A 274 -8.71 -1.33 3.04
C ALA A 274 -9.74 -2.05 2.17
N ILE A 275 -10.96 -1.52 2.13
CA ILE A 275 -12.03 -2.04 1.27
C ILE A 275 -11.72 -1.82 -0.22
N SER A 276 -10.92 -0.81 -0.54
CA SER A 276 -10.47 -0.53 -1.90
C SER A 276 -9.51 -1.58 -2.49
N GLY A 277 -8.93 -2.46 -1.66
CA GLY A 277 -7.86 -3.38 -2.09
C GLY A 277 -6.49 -2.71 -2.21
N GLU A 278 -6.28 -1.57 -1.55
CA GLU A 278 -4.99 -0.89 -1.47
C GLU A 278 -4.24 -1.28 -0.20
N THR A 279 -2.91 -1.36 -0.29
CA THR A 279 -2.03 -1.48 0.89
C THR A 279 -2.07 -0.19 1.69
N ILE A 280 -2.26 -0.27 3.01
CA ILE A 280 -2.35 0.89 3.90
C ILE A 280 -1.54 0.64 5.19
N ASP A 281 -1.07 1.75 5.81
CA ASP A 281 -0.41 1.75 7.12
C ASP A 281 0.92 0.96 7.15
N TYR A 282 1.93 1.54 6.52
CA TYR A 282 3.30 1.05 6.45
C TYR A 282 4.07 1.29 7.77
N GLY A 283 3.69 0.57 8.82
CA GLY A 283 4.38 0.59 10.12
C GLY A 283 5.57 -0.37 10.14
N PRO A 284 5.44 -1.58 10.70
CA PRO A 284 6.52 -2.54 10.82
C PRO A 284 6.68 -3.40 9.56
N CYS A 285 6.31 -2.90 8.40
CA CYS A 285 6.47 -3.61 7.12
C CYS A 285 7.95 -3.66 6.71
N ALA A 286 8.29 -4.66 5.91
CA ALA A 286 9.62 -4.80 5.33
C ALA A 286 9.61 -5.66 4.08
N PHE A 287 10.60 -5.46 3.22
CA PHE A 287 10.92 -6.40 2.15
C PHE A 287 11.93 -7.41 2.66
N MET A 288 11.72 -8.68 2.34
CA MET A 288 12.58 -9.79 2.75
C MET A 288 13.87 -9.77 1.94
N ASP A 289 15.01 -9.91 2.62
CA ASP A 289 16.30 -10.17 2.00
C ASP A 289 16.44 -11.67 1.69
N GLY A 290 17.11 -12.46 2.51
CA GLY A 290 17.17 -13.92 2.35
C GLY A 290 15.78 -14.57 2.47
N PHE A 291 15.45 -15.45 1.51
CA PHE A 291 14.12 -16.05 1.47
C PHE A 291 13.90 -17.03 2.62
N ASN A 292 12.92 -16.70 3.43
CA ASN A 292 12.42 -17.57 4.50
C ASN A 292 10.89 -17.46 4.59
N PRO A 293 10.14 -18.53 4.31
CA PRO A 293 8.67 -18.50 4.34
C PRO A 293 8.09 -18.12 5.72
N ASN A 294 8.83 -18.38 6.81
CA ASN A 294 8.39 -18.05 8.17
C ASN A 294 8.92 -16.71 8.67
N LYS A 295 9.50 -15.87 7.78
CA LYS A 295 10.05 -14.57 8.17
C LYS A 295 8.97 -13.64 8.69
N THR A 296 9.27 -13.00 9.82
CA THR A 296 8.51 -11.88 10.42
C THR A 296 9.44 -10.70 10.64
N PHE A 297 8.89 -9.50 10.66
CA PHE A 297 9.66 -8.29 10.96
C PHE A 297 9.09 -7.49 12.14
N SER A 298 7.77 -7.49 12.33
CA SER A 298 7.15 -6.75 13.43
C SER A 298 7.70 -7.20 14.79
N SER A 299 8.29 -6.25 15.55
CA SER A 299 8.89 -6.53 16.86
C SER A 299 7.90 -7.06 17.89
N ILE A 300 6.60 -6.79 17.70
CA ILE A 300 5.51 -7.22 18.60
C ILE A 300 4.81 -8.50 18.13
N ASP A 301 5.18 -9.05 16.96
CA ASP A 301 4.63 -10.30 16.42
C ASP A 301 5.46 -11.52 16.85
N SER A 302 5.52 -11.76 18.15
CA SER A 302 6.29 -12.87 18.72
C SER A 302 5.76 -14.25 18.33
N GLY A 303 4.50 -14.35 17.93
CA GLY A 303 3.84 -15.60 17.51
C GLY A 303 3.92 -15.87 16.01
N GLY A 304 4.51 -14.96 15.21
CA GLY A 304 4.59 -15.10 13.77
C GLY A 304 3.23 -15.07 13.06
N ARG A 305 2.24 -14.41 13.65
CA ARG A 305 0.89 -14.31 13.08
C ARG A 305 0.91 -13.74 11.66
N TYR A 306 1.77 -12.76 11.41
CA TYR A 306 1.91 -12.07 10.13
C TYR A 306 3.20 -12.45 9.41
N ALA A 307 3.68 -13.69 9.59
CA ALA A 307 4.79 -14.23 8.82
C ALA A 307 4.45 -14.22 7.31
N TYR A 308 5.48 -14.19 6.45
CA TYR A 308 5.31 -14.14 5.00
C TYR A 308 4.30 -15.16 4.46
N ASN A 309 4.45 -16.44 4.85
CA ASN A 309 3.55 -17.53 4.40
C ASN A 309 2.17 -17.51 5.08
N HIS A 310 1.98 -16.74 6.15
CA HIS A 310 0.69 -16.60 6.83
C HIS A 310 -0.19 -15.49 6.25
N GLN A 311 0.36 -14.60 5.44
CA GLN A 311 -0.36 -13.45 4.91
C GLN A 311 -1.67 -13.81 4.18
N PRO A 312 -1.73 -14.86 3.32
CA PRO A 312 -2.99 -15.23 2.68
C PRO A 312 -4.06 -15.72 3.66
N MET A 313 -3.67 -16.55 4.62
CA MET A 313 -4.59 -17.05 5.66
C MET A 313 -5.15 -15.90 6.52
N ILE A 314 -4.33 -14.94 6.88
CA ILE A 314 -4.77 -13.76 7.64
C ILE A 314 -5.65 -12.85 6.78
N GLY A 315 -5.34 -12.70 5.50
CA GLY A 315 -6.20 -11.98 4.56
C GLY A 315 -7.60 -12.58 4.50
N GLN A 316 -7.72 -13.89 4.30
CA GLN A 316 -9.00 -14.60 4.33
C GLN A 316 -9.71 -14.45 5.68
N TRP A 317 -8.98 -14.51 6.78
CA TRP A 317 -9.54 -14.30 8.11
C TRP A 317 -10.12 -12.88 8.28
N ASN A 318 -9.43 -11.84 7.82
CA ASN A 318 -9.92 -10.46 7.85
C ASN A 318 -11.19 -10.29 7.01
N LEU A 319 -11.23 -10.94 5.84
CA LEU A 319 -12.40 -10.94 4.97
C LEU A 319 -13.59 -11.70 5.57
N THR A 320 -13.33 -12.75 6.34
CA THR A 320 -14.39 -13.41 7.14
C THR A 320 -14.99 -12.44 8.14
N ARG A 321 -14.16 -11.63 8.82
CA ARG A 321 -14.64 -10.56 9.73
C ARG A 321 -15.43 -9.49 8.98
N PHE A 322 -15.08 -9.19 7.73
CA PHE A 322 -15.85 -8.30 6.87
C PHE A 322 -17.20 -8.90 6.47
N ALA A 323 -17.20 -10.14 6.01
CA ALA A 323 -18.43 -10.85 5.60
C ALA A 323 -19.47 -10.93 6.73
N GLU A 324 -19.03 -11.15 7.97
CA GLU A 324 -19.90 -11.16 9.15
C GLU A 324 -20.67 -9.86 9.30
N THR A 325 -20.09 -8.72 8.95
CA THR A 325 -20.75 -7.41 9.05
C THR A 325 -21.85 -7.23 8.01
N LEU A 326 -21.81 -7.98 6.91
CA LEU A 326 -22.74 -7.86 5.78
C LEU A 326 -23.90 -8.88 5.82
N LEU A 327 -23.90 -9.86 6.74
CA LEU A 327 -24.84 -10.99 6.71
C LEU A 327 -26.31 -10.57 6.54
N LYS A 328 -26.76 -9.53 7.26
CA LYS A 328 -28.16 -9.05 7.16
C LYS A 328 -28.48 -8.31 5.85
N LEU A 329 -27.45 -7.87 5.13
CA LEU A 329 -27.60 -7.26 3.80
C LEU A 329 -27.60 -8.30 2.69
N LEU A 330 -27.05 -9.51 2.92
CA LEU A 330 -26.98 -10.58 1.94
C LEU A 330 -28.33 -11.29 1.78
N ASP A 331 -28.99 -11.65 2.88
CA ASP A 331 -30.30 -12.32 2.88
C ASP A 331 -31.01 -12.11 4.23
N GLU A 332 -32.33 -12.01 4.23
CA GLU A 332 -33.17 -11.95 5.45
C GLU A 332 -33.06 -13.25 6.25
N ASN A 333 -32.93 -14.39 5.55
CA ASN A 333 -32.73 -15.69 6.19
C ASN A 333 -31.27 -15.85 6.56
N GLN A 334 -30.97 -15.99 7.86
CA GLN A 334 -29.63 -16.10 8.42
C GLN A 334 -28.84 -17.30 7.85
N ASP A 335 -29.48 -18.46 7.65
CA ASP A 335 -28.80 -19.65 7.14
C ASP A 335 -28.38 -19.46 5.67
N ASN A 336 -29.23 -18.80 4.86
CA ASN A 336 -28.91 -18.45 3.49
C ASN A 336 -27.75 -17.47 3.45
N SER A 337 -27.80 -16.38 4.23
CA SER A 337 -26.76 -15.37 4.24
C SER A 337 -25.40 -15.93 4.67
N ILE A 338 -25.38 -16.82 5.67
CA ILE A 338 -24.16 -17.52 6.10
C ILE A 338 -23.64 -18.43 4.98
N THR A 339 -24.52 -19.14 4.28
CA THR A 339 -24.14 -20.02 3.16
C THR A 339 -23.50 -19.22 2.03
N MET A 340 -24.11 -18.09 1.64
CA MET A 340 -23.62 -17.19 0.61
C MET A 340 -22.24 -16.60 1.02
N ALA A 341 -22.13 -16.09 2.24
CA ALA A 341 -20.88 -15.52 2.75
C ALA A 341 -19.74 -16.56 2.76
N LYS A 342 -19.99 -17.80 3.19
CA LYS A 342 -19.00 -18.88 3.17
C LYS A 342 -18.53 -19.20 1.76
N ALA A 343 -19.46 -19.34 0.81
CA ALA A 343 -19.13 -19.60 -0.59
C ALA A 343 -18.23 -18.49 -1.18
N SER A 344 -18.53 -17.22 -0.88
CA SER A 344 -17.69 -16.09 -1.28
C SER A 344 -16.29 -16.17 -0.67
N ILE A 345 -16.17 -16.42 0.65
CA ILE A 345 -14.88 -16.52 1.35
C ILE A 345 -14.01 -17.67 0.83
N GLU A 346 -14.63 -18.80 0.43
CA GLU A 346 -13.89 -19.93 -0.15
C GLU A 346 -13.23 -19.57 -1.49
N ASN A 347 -13.80 -18.64 -2.26
CA ASN A 347 -13.21 -18.15 -3.51
C ASN A 347 -11.90 -17.36 -3.32
N PHE A 348 -11.58 -16.93 -2.10
CA PHE A 348 -10.31 -16.25 -1.81
C PHE A 348 -9.10 -17.04 -2.31
N TRP A 349 -9.06 -18.35 -2.00
CA TRP A 349 -7.93 -19.20 -2.40
C TRP A 349 -7.84 -19.36 -3.92
N PHE A 350 -8.97 -19.45 -4.60
CA PHE A 350 -8.98 -19.50 -6.06
C PHE A 350 -8.33 -18.25 -6.68
N PHE A 351 -8.69 -17.05 -6.23
CA PHE A 351 -8.10 -15.81 -6.73
C PHE A 351 -6.64 -15.66 -6.33
N PHE A 352 -6.31 -15.99 -5.08
CA PHE A 352 -4.95 -15.92 -4.57
C PHE A 352 -4.01 -16.86 -5.32
N GLU A 353 -4.35 -18.16 -5.39
CA GLU A 353 -3.52 -19.16 -6.03
C GLU A 353 -3.34 -18.88 -7.52
N LYS A 354 -4.40 -18.51 -8.21
CA LYS A 354 -4.33 -18.13 -9.62
C LYS A 354 -3.32 -16.99 -9.82
N ALA A 355 -3.46 -15.88 -9.09
CA ALA A 355 -2.58 -14.73 -9.23
C ALA A 355 -1.13 -15.04 -8.81
N PHE A 356 -0.95 -15.81 -7.73
CA PHE A 356 0.36 -16.16 -7.20
C PHE A 356 1.11 -17.14 -8.12
N HIS A 357 0.45 -18.22 -8.60
CA HIS A 357 1.05 -19.18 -9.52
C HIS A 357 1.42 -18.56 -10.86
N GLU A 358 0.52 -17.75 -11.44
CA GLU A 358 0.83 -16.99 -12.65
C GLU A 358 2.02 -16.05 -12.45
N GLY A 359 2.05 -15.34 -11.31
CA GLY A 359 3.14 -14.44 -10.96
C GLY A 359 4.47 -15.16 -10.81
N LEU A 360 4.51 -16.29 -10.08
CA LEU A 360 5.73 -17.11 -9.91
C LEU A 360 6.25 -17.63 -11.24
N CYS A 361 5.37 -18.16 -12.11
CA CYS A 361 5.76 -18.62 -13.44
C CYS A 361 6.35 -17.50 -14.29
N LYS A 362 5.72 -16.31 -14.28
CA LYS A 362 6.24 -15.10 -14.98
C LYS A 362 7.62 -14.68 -14.44
N LYS A 363 7.86 -14.78 -13.13
CA LYS A 363 9.16 -14.45 -12.52
C LYS A 363 10.30 -15.34 -13.01
N ILE A 364 10.03 -16.58 -13.31
CA ILE A 364 11.00 -17.53 -13.90
C ILE A 364 10.89 -17.60 -15.45
N GLY A 365 10.17 -16.70 -16.07
CA GLY A 365 10.12 -16.55 -17.53
C GLY A 365 9.15 -17.47 -18.25
N LEU A 366 8.34 -18.27 -17.55
CA LEU A 366 7.36 -19.17 -18.17
C LEU A 366 6.05 -18.42 -18.51
N SER A 367 5.40 -18.79 -19.60
CA SER A 367 4.20 -18.12 -20.12
C SER A 367 2.89 -18.70 -19.58
N ALA A 368 2.89 -19.98 -19.18
CA ALA A 368 1.74 -20.67 -18.62
C ALA A 368 1.99 -21.06 -17.15
N SER A 369 0.91 -21.15 -16.39
CA SER A 369 0.90 -21.57 -14.97
C SER A 369 0.19 -22.93 -14.82
N ASP A 370 0.51 -23.89 -15.71
CA ASP A 370 0.10 -25.27 -15.55
C ASP A 370 0.77 -25.92 -14.32
N GLU A 371 0.34 -27.13 -13.97
CA GLU A 371 0.80 -27.83 -12.77
C GLU A 371 2.33 -28.06 -12.76
N GLU A 372 2.92 -28.41 -13.92
CA GLU A 372 4.36 -28.67 -14.02
C GLU A 372 5.19 -27.38 -13.90
N ASN A 373 4.77 -26.31 -14.55
CA ASN A 373 5.41 -25.01 -14.48
C ASN A 373 5.30 -24.40 -13.07
N THR A 374 4.12 -24.51 -12.47
CA THR A 374 3.88 -24.08 -11.10
C THR A 374 4.76 -24.83 -10.11
N LYS A 375 4.84 -26.18 -10.27
CA LYS A 375 5.75 -27.00 -9.45
C LYS A 375 7.20 -26.56 -9.60
N LEU A 376 7.66 -26.30 -10.82
CA LEU A 376 9.03 -25.84 -11.07
C LEU A 376 9.32 -24.48 -10.40
N ALA A 377 8.34 -23.59 -10.37
CA ALA A 377 8.46 -22.30 -9.69
C ALA A 377 8.52 -22.43 -8.16
N PHE A 378 7.74 -23.37 -7.57
CA PHE A 378 7.84 -23.68 -6.14
C PHE A 378 9.15 -24.39 -5.79
N ASP A 379 9.63 -25.32 -6.63
CA ASP A 379 10.95 -25.96 -6.45
C ASP A 379 12.06 -24.90 -6.39
N PHE A 380 11.93 -23.78 -7.13
CA PHE A 380 12.87 -22.66 -7.05
C PHE A 380 12.80 -21.93 -5.69
N LEU A 381 11.60 -21.65 -5.19
CA LEU A 381 11.43 -21.08 -3.84
C LEU A 381 12.05 -21.98 -2.76
N ASP A 382 11.90 -23.30 -2.87
CA ASP A 382 12.52 -24.25 -1.95
C ASP A 382 14.05 -24.18 -1.99
N LEU A 383 14.64 -24.02 -3.17
CA LEU A 383 16.09 -23.82 -3.30
C LEU A 383 16.55 -22.51 -2.67
N LEU A 384 15.79 -21.40 -2.87
CA LEU A 384 16.08 -20.12 -2.22
C LEU A 384 16.04 -20.26 -0.69
N SER A 385 15.04 -20.97 -0.16
CA SER A 385 14.88 -21.17 1.28
C SER A 385 16.03 -22.02 1.87
N LYS A 386 16.44 -23.10 1.20
CA LYS A 386 17.52 -23.98 1.66
C LYS A 386 18.86 -23.26 1.78
N SER A 387 19.15 -22.34 0.86
CA SER A 387 20.41 -21.59 0.82
C SER A 387 20.30 -20.18 1.36
N ASN A 388 19.16 -19.81 1.93
CA ASN A 388 18.85 -18.44 2.41
C ASN A 388 19.23 -17.35 1.39
N VAL A 389 18.95 -17.61 0.09
CA VAL A 389 19.32 -16.70 -1.00
C VAL A 389 18.45 -15.45 -0.95
N ASP A 390 19.06 -14.28 -1.22
CA ASP A 390 18.31 -13.03 -1.34
C ASP A 390 17.23 -13.14 -2.43
N PHE A 391 15.99 -12.89 -2.02
CA PHE A 391 14.79 -13.11 -2.86
C PHE A 391 14.84 -12.27 -4.14
N THR A 392 15.12 -10.99 -4.02
CA THR A 392 15.13 -10.05 -5.15
C THR A 392 16.30 -10.33 -6.09
N THR A 393 17.50 -10.50 -5.53
CA THR A 393 18.72 -10.77 -6.29
C THR A 393 18.61 -12.08 -7.07
N ALA A 394 18.04 -13.13 -6.46
CA ALA A 394 17.90 -14.45 -7.10
C ALA A 394 17.09 -14.36 -8.41
N TYR A 395 15.90 -13.77 -8.36
CA TYR A 395 15.06 -13.65 -9.54
C TYR A 395 15.64 -12.69 -10.60
N ARG A 396 16.28 -11.60 -10.17
CA ARG A 396 16.93 -10.68 -11.10
C ARG A 396 18.11 -11.34 -11.78
N SER A 397 18.99 -12.00 -11.03
CA SER A 397 20.16 -12.73 -11.56
C SER A 397 19.78 -13.92 -12.44
N LEU A 398 18.63 -14.58 -12.19
CA LEU A 398 18.13 -15.64 -13.06
C LEU A 398 17.83 -15.11 -14.48
N GLY A 399 17.30 -13.87 -14.59
CA GLY A 399 17.14 -13.21 -15.88
C GLY A 399 18.48 -12.90 -16.57
N ASP A 400 19.49 -12.56 -15.80
CA ASP A 400 20.84 -12.29 -16.33
C ASP A 400 21.58 -13.58 -16.74
N TYR A 401 21.31 -14.71 -16.07
CA TYR A 401 21.80 -16.03 -16.44
C TYR A 401 21.45 -16.43 -17.89
N LEU A 402 20.28 -16.05 -18.39
CA LEU A 402 19.86 -16.30 -19.79
C LEU A 402 20.74 -15.64 -20.85
N GLY A 403 21.59 -14.71 -20.48
CA GLY A 403 22.47 -13.97 -21.40
C GLY A 403 23.90 -14.50 -21.54
N GLU A 404 24.24 -15.66 -20.94
CA GLU A 404 25.58 -16.28 -20.91
C GLU A 404 26.66 -15.46 -20.16
N GLU A 405 26.36 -14.22 -19.75
CA GLU A 405 27.37 -13.31 -19.20
C GLU A 405 27.69 -13.57 -17.72
N ASN A 406 26.83 -14.34 -16.97
CA ASN A 406 26.94 -14.43 -15.50
C ASN A 406 26.59 -15.82 -14.92
N GLU A 407 26.79 -16.92 -15.64
CA GLU A 407 26.43 -18.26 -15.18
C GLU A 407 27.05 -18.63 -13.81
N THR A 408 28.32 -18.36 -13.65
CA THR A 408 29.04 -18.67 -12.41
C THR A 408 28.53 -17.86 -11.22
N ASN A 409 28.20 -16.58 -11.43
CA ASN A 409 27.73 -15.70 -10.37
C ASN A 409 26.35 -16.13 -9.85
N PHE A 410 25.42 -16.48 -10.75
CA PHE A 410 24.10 -16.95 -10.35
C PHE A 410 24.17 -18.26 -9.54
N LYS A 411 24.89 -19.27 -10.04
CA LYS A 411 25.04 -20.54 -9.35
C LYS A 411 25.73 -20.39 -7.98
N ASN A 412 26.60 -19.38 -7.81
CA ASN A 412 27.28 -19.14 -6.55
C ASN A 412 26.37 -18.60 -5.43
N LEU A 413 25.14 -18.22 -5.74
CA LEU A 413 24.14 -17.84 -4.74
C LEU A 413 23.65 -19.05 -3.91
N PHE A 414 23.84 -20.29 -4.40
CA PHE A 414 23.30 -21.51 -3.80
C PHE A 414 24.40 -22.35 -3.15
N ASP A 415 24.09 -22.95 -2.01
CA ASP A 415 25.00 -23.85 -1.29
C ASP A 415 25.23 -25.15 -2.05
N SER A 416 24.15 -25.76 -2.59
CA SER A 416 24.21 -26.99 -3.38
C SER A 416 24.26 -26.67 -4.88
N LYS A 417 25.43 -26.86 -5.48
CA LYS A 417 25.61 -26.74 -6.94
C LYS A 417 24.83 -27.78 -7.70
N HIS A 418 24.73 -29.00 -7.16
CA HIS A 418 24.00 -30.10 -7.77
C HIS A 418 22.50 -29.79 -7.91
N ASP A 419 21.87 -29.30 -6.83
CA ASP A 419 20.42 -29.08 -6.82
C ASP A 419 20.04 -27.93 -7.77
N ILE A 420 20.86 -26.87 -7.84
CA ILE A 420 20.60 -25.76 -8.78
C ILE A 420 20.85 -26.19 -10.24
N ASP A 421 21.84 -27.04 -10.50
CA ASP A 421 22.09 -27.58 -11.86
C ASP A 421 20.95 -28.45 -12.34
N GLU A 422 20.40 -29.34 -11.49
CA GLU A 422 19.20 -30.11 -11.81
C GLU A 422 17.99 -29.24 -12.09
N TRP A 423 17.76 -28.20 -11.27
CA TRP A 423 16.66 -27.28 -11.48
C TRP A 423 16.83 -26.52 -12.80
N LEU A 424 18.02 -25.98 -13.08
CA LEU A 424 18.34 -25.26 -14.31
C LEU A 424 18.17 -26.13 -15.56
N ALA A 425 18.51 -27.42 -15.51
CA ALA A 425 18.29 -28.33 -16.62
C ALA A 425 16.80 -28.46 -16.97
N ARG A 426 15.93 -28.66 -15.96
CA ARG A 426 14.48 -28.72 -16.15
C ARG A 426 13.90 -27.37 -16.63
N TRP A 427 14.38 -26.27 -16.09
CA TRP A 427 13.95 -24.94 -16.46
C TRP A 427 14.30 -24.58 -17.91
N ASN A 428 15.54 -24.87 -18.34
CA ASN A 428 15.98 -24.66 -19.72
C ASN A 428 15.18 -25.50 -20.72
N ASP A 429 14.84 -26.76 -20.38
CA ASP A 429 13.98 -27.61 -21.19
C ASP A 429 12.59 -26.99 -21.37
N LYS A 430 11.96 -26.51 -20.29
CA LYS A 430 10.67 -25.82 -20.33
C LYS A 430 10.72 -24.56 -21.19
N LEU A 431 11.72 -23.72 -21.03
CA LEU A 431 11.88 -22.50 -21.84
C LEU A 431 12.11 -22.83 -23.32
N GLY A 432 12.89 -23.86 -23.61
CA GLY A 432 13.15 -24.35 -25.00
C GLY A 432 11.87 -24.80 -25.69
N ASN A 433 10.98 -25.48 -24.97
CA ASN A 433 9.72 -25.98 -25.50
C ASN A 433 8.70 -24.85 -25.81
N GLU A 434 8.83 -23.65 -25.22
CA GLU A 434 7.97 -22.53 -25.54
C GLU A 434 8.31 -21.84 -26.87
N GLY A 435 9.47 -22.12 -27.50
CA GLY A 435 9.87 -21.60 -28.80
C GLY A 435 10.06 -20.07 -28.83
N ARG A 436 10.15 -19.41 -27.68
CA ARG A 436 10.37 -17.96 -27.57
C ARG A 436 11.85 -17.61 -27.60
N ARG A 437 12.19 -16.42 -28.11
CA ARG A 437 13.56 -15.93 -28.14
C ARG A 437 14.04 -15.60 -26.71
N ILE A 438 15.23 -16.00 -26.33
CA ILE A 438 15.86 -15.77 -25.02
C ILE A 438 15.79 -14.28 -24.63
N LYS A 439 16.09 -13.38 -25.57
CA LYS A 439 16.04 -11.93 -25.34
C LYS A 439 14.64 -11.43 -24.94
N GLU A 440 13.58 -12.03 -25.48
CA GLU A 440 12.20 -11.69 -25.12
C GLU A 440 11.83 -12.24 -23.74
N ILE A 441 12.28 -13.45 -23.43
CA ILE A 441 12.10 -14.05 -22.11
C ILE A 441 12.78 -13.19 -21.05
N LYS A 442 14.07 -12.86 -21.24
CA LYS A 442 14.82 -11.99 -20.32
C LYS A 442 14.13 -10.64 -20.11
N LYS A 443 13.66 -9.99 -21.20
CA LYS A 443 12.94 -8.72 -21.11
C LYS A 443 11.67 -8.85 -20.27
N LYS A 444 10.88 -9.93 -20.45
CA LYS A 444 9.67 -10.17 -19.67
C LYS A 444 10.00 -10.47 -18.20
N MET A 445 11.01 -11.30 -17.92
CA MET A 445 11.47 -11.53 -16.55
C MET A 445 11.87 -10.24 -15.85
N ASN A 446 12.65 -9.40 -16.50
CA ASN A 446 13.10 -8.13 -15.94
C ASN A 446 11.96 -7.12 -15.74
N SER A 447 10.83 -7.25 -16.43
CA SER A 447 9.66 -6.39 -16.22
C SER A 447 8.80 -6.79 -15.02
N VAL A 448 9.03 -7.95 -14.42
CA VAL A 448 8.31 -8.45 -13.23
C VAL A 448 9.25 -8.73 -12.05
N ASN A 449 10.56 -8.75 -12.28
CA ASN A 449 11.58 -8.93 -11.27
C ASN A 449 12.32 -7.62 -11.06
N PRO A 450 12.08 -6.88 -9.98
CA PRO A 450 12.70 -5.58 -9.78
C PRO A 450 14.22 -5.69 -9.59
N ALA A 451 14.95 -4.68 -10.06
CA ALA A 451 16.36 -4.46 -9.75
C ALA A 451 16.53 -3.80 -8.37
N PHE A 452 15.54 -3.01 -7.97
CA PHE A 452 15.53 -2.28 -6.72
C PHE A 452 14.24 -2.52 -5.95
N ILE A 453 14.38 -2.74 -4.65
CA ILE A 453 13.31 -2.74 -3.65
C ILE A 453 13.71 -1.78 -2.52
N PRO A 454 12.79 -1.31 -1.69
CA PRO A 454 13.14 -0.51 -0.51
C PRO A 454 13.87 -1.39 0.52
N ARG A 455 15.20 -1.51 0.39
CA ARG A 455 16.02 -2.32 1.31
C ARG A 455 15.94 -1.77 2.72
N ASN A 456 15.59 -2.59 3.69
CA ASN A 456 15.38 -2.16 5.07
C ASN A 456 16.59 -1.47 5.67
N HIS A 457 17.81 -1.99 5.47
CA HIS A 457 19.04 -1.40 5.98
C HIS A 457 19.34 -0.03 5.35
N GLN A 458 18.98 0.19 4.08
CA GLN A 458 19.14 1.49 3.42
C GLN A 458 18.11 2.50 3.94
N ILE A 459 16.87 2.07 4.19
CA ILE A 459 15.84 2.92 4.80
C ILE A 459 16.28 3.35 6.21
N GLU A 460 16.73 2.42 7.05
CA GLU A 460 17.20 2.73 8.41
C GLU A 460 18.37 3.72 8.37
N LYS A 461 19.32 3.52 7.47
CA LYS A 461 20.46 4.44 7.30
C LYS A 461 19.98 5.83 6.83
N ALA A 462 19.01 5.91 5.91
CA ALA A 462 18.45 7.19 5.47
C ALA A 462 17.72 7.92 6.61
N ILE A 463 16.97 7.18 7.44
CA ILE A 463 16.27 7.71 8.61
C ILE A 463 17.28 8.22 9.64
N ASP A 464 18.36 7.48 9.90
CA ASP A 464 19.40 7.86 10.85
C ASP A 464 20.11 9.16 10.42
N LEU A 465 20.50 9.28 9.15
CA LEU A 465 21.08 10.50 8.59
C LEU A 465 20.11 11.69 8.70
N ALA A 466 18.86 11.51 8.31
CA ALA A 466 17.87 12.58 8.37
C ALA A 466 17.55 13.02 9.81
N THR A 467 17.49 12.08 10.75
CA THR A 467 17.16 12.35 12.16
C THR A 467 18.31 13.06 12.87
N ASN A 468 19.56 12.63 12.65
CA ASN A 468 20.71 13.13 13.37
C ASN A 468 21.36 14.37 12.74
N THR A 469 21.25 14.54 11.42
CA THR A 469 21.97 15.58 10.68
C THR A 469 21.11 16.39 9.71
N GLU A 470 19.82 16.14 9.64
CA GLU A 470 18.91 16.68 8.62
C GLU A 470 19.42 16.44 7.16
N ASP A 471 20.18 15.36 6.95
CA ASP A 471 20.64 14.97 5.62
C ASP A 471 19.64 13.98 4.98
N PHE A 472 18.97 14.44 3.95
CA PHE A 472 17.99 13.67 3.16
C PHE A 472 18.58 13.10 1.86
N GLY A 473 19.90 13.23 1.63
CA GLY A 473 20.53 12.84 0.36
C GLY A 473 20.33 11.36 0.02
N LEU A 474 20.53 10.46 0.99
CA LEU A 474 20.32 9.02 0.78
C LEU A 474 18.85 8.69 0.50
N MET A 475 17.91 9.38 1.15
CA MET A 475 16.47 9.23 0.86
C MET A 475 16.14 9.62 -0.59
N GLU A 476 16.70 10.72 -1.09
CA GLU A 476 16.50 11.16 -2.48
C GLU A 476 17.10 10.15 -3.49
N ASP A 477 18.26 9.60 -3.20
CA ASP A 477 18.86 8.54 -4.02
C ASP A 477 17.99 7.26 -4.03
N LEU A 478 17.44 6.85 -2.86
CA LEU A 478 16.50 5.73 -2.77
C LEU A 478 15.23 5.99 -3.60
N ILE A 479 14.61 7.16 -3.46
CA ILE A 479 13.43 7.53 -4.25
C ILE A 479 13.76 7.48 -5.75
N THR A 480 14.94 7.95 -6.14
CA THR A 480 15.38 7.96 -7.55
C THR A 480 15.41 6.56 -8.15
N VAL A 481 15.94 5.56 -7.47
CA VAL A 481 15.99 4.18 -7.99
C VAL A 481 14.62 3.48 -7.89
N LEU A 482 13.84 3.81 -6.87
CA LEU A 482 12.50 3.25 -6.65
C LEU A 482 11.43 3.88 -7.56
N ASP A 483 11.71 4.98 -8.20
CA ASP A 483 10.85 5.57 -9.25
C ASP A 483 10.82 4.74 -10.55
N ALA A 484 11.84 3.92 -10.78
CA ALA A 484 11.94 2.98 -11.90
C ALA A 484 12.55 1.64 -11.43
N PRO A 485 11.86 0.88 -10.55
CA PRO A 485 12.44 -0.24 -9.81
C PRO A 485 12.86 -1.42 -10.67
N PHE A 486 12.39 -1.51 -11.91
CA PHE A 486 12.73 -2.57 -12.86
C PHE A 486 13.92 -2.21 -13.76
N GLU A 487 14.37 -0.97 -13.75
CA GLU A 487 15.50 -0.49 -14.54
C GLU A 487 16.82 -0.60 -13.76
N ASN A 488 17.92 -0.86 -14.47
CA ASN A 488 19.24 -0.85 -13.86
C ASN A 488 19.74 0.60 -13.73
N ASN A 489 20.30 0.94 -12.58
CA ASN A 489 20.95 2.23 -12.34
C ASN A 489 22.40 1.97 -11.93
N GLN A 490 23.36 2.25 -12.86
CA GLN A 490 24.77 1.98 -12.59
C GLN A 490 25.36 2.86 -11.48
N ARG A 491 24.92 4.14 -11.38
CA ARG A 491 25.42 5.09 -10.38
C ARG A 491 25.00 4.72 -8.96
N LEU A 492 23.79 4.18 -8.80
CA LEU A 492 23.16 3.88 -7.53
C LEU A 492 22.96 2.37 -7.34
N HIS A 493 23.74 1.55 -8.05
CA HIS A 493 23.64 0.09 -8.01
C HIS A 493 23.67 -0.48 -6.59
N ASP A 494 24.52 0.09 -5.71
CA ASP A 494 24.70 -0.41 -4.35
C ASP A 494 23.43 -0.34 -3.50
N LEU A 495 22.48 0.53 -3.85
CA LEU A 495 21.18 0.62 -3.15
C LEU A 495 20.27 -0.60 -3.39
N GLY A 496 20.53 -1.36 -4.44
CA GLY A 496 19.84 -2.62 -4.74
C GLY A 496 20.43 -3.85 -4.06
N LEU A 497 21.65 -3.75 -3.53
CA LEU A 497 22.34 -4.90 -2.94
C LEU A 497 21.72 -5.31 -1.60
N PRO A 498 21.75 -6.61 -1.27
CA PRO A 498 21.37 -7.08 0.06
C PRO A 498 22.32 -6.54 1.13
N PRO A 499 21.91 -6.53 2.42
CA PRO A 499 22.75 -6.11 3.52
C PRO A 499 24.01 -6.97 3.64
N ASN A 500 25.12 -6.36 4.04
CA ASN A 500 26.27 -7.11 4.49
C ASN A 500 26.00 -7.74 5.85
N LYS A 501 26.84 -8.72 6.23
CA LYS A 501 26.74 -9.36 7.55
C LYS A 501 26.84 -8.32 8.67
N GLY A 502 25.78 -8.24 9.48
CA GLY A 502 25.66 -7.29 10.59
C GLY A 502 24.90 -6.00 10.26
N GLU A 503 24.48 -5.81 9.00
CA GLU A 503 23.60 -4.70 8.57
C GLU A 503 22.13 -5.14 8.47
N GLU A 504 21.85 -6.44 8.66
CA GLU A 504 20.51 -7.01 8.50
C GLU A 504 19.53 -6.41 9.52
N VAL A 505 18.43 -5.88 9.01
CA VAL A 505 17.32 -5.45 9.85
C VAL A 505 16.44 -6.67 10.17
N THR A 506 16.51 -7.13 11.40
CA THR A 506 15.78 -8.33 11.86
C THR A 506 14.40 -8.01 12.40
N GLN A 507 14.17 -6.78 12.86
CA GLN A 507 12.92 -6.30 13.43
C GLN A 507 12.62 -4.87 12.98
N THR A 508 11.34 -4.58 12.80
CA THR A 508 10.83 -3.24 12.50
C THR A 508 9.77 -2.84 13.53
N PHE A 509 9.60 -1.52 13.72
CA PHE A 509 8.78 -0.96 14.78
C PHE A 509 7.66 -0.09 14.19
N CYS A 510 6.53 -0.06 14.84
CA CYS A 510 5.36 0.74 14.43
C CYS A 510 5.46 2.16 15.01
N GLY A 511 6.46 2.76 15.33
CA GLY A 511 6.63 4.19 15.75
C GLY A 511 5.41 4.87 16.40
N THR A 512 4.66 4.11 17.25
CA THR A 512 3.45 4.59 17.95
C THR A 512 3.74 4.86 19.41
#